data_2f04a3d532ebc2efc7ab32ef997951bb
#
_entry.id   2f04a3d532ebc2efc7ab32ef997951bb
#
_cell.length_a   1.000
_cell.length_b   1.000
_cell.length_c   1.000
_cell.angle_alpha   90.00
_cell.angle_beta   90.00
_cell.angle_gamma   90.00
#
_symmetry.space_group_name_H-M   'P 1'
#
loop_
_entity.id
_entity.type
_entity.pdbx_description
1 polymer ?
#
loop_
_entity_poly.entity_id
_entity_poly.type
_entity_poly.pdbx_seq_one_letter_code
_entity_poly.pdbx_strand_id
1 'polypeptide(L)'
;MAFLPALAFGTAATAATATTAAAAATTGLFGAGGAFALGTTLSTVGTAVGALGALGAGKAESQAAQFNADSARMEAQARETAQRTAAQRQLGSIRAGVSKSGATMEGTPLAVLSESAANAEIDALNTRYSGQREAALYEARGKNARTAGYMRAGTSLLSSAGKYF
;
A
#
# COMPACT_ATOMS: atom_id res chain seq x y z
N MET A 1 17.36 38.16 5.91
CA MET A 1 16.03 38.00 6.55
C MET A 1 15.40 36.74 5.96
N ALA A 2 15.48 35.66 6.72
CA ALA A 2 15.00 34.35 6.32
C ALA A 2 13.61 34.14 6.92
N PHE A 3 12.62 33.87 6.09
CA PHE A 3 11.28 33.47 6.51
C PHE A 3 11.07 32.02 6.10
N LEU A 4 11.15 31.13 7.06
CA LEU A 4 10.75 29.72 6.95
C LEU A 4 9.30 29.61 7.45
N PRO A 5 8.35 29.10 6.67
CA PRO A 5 7.09 28.66 7.23
C PRO A 5 7.23 27.23 7.74
N ALA A 6 7.06 27.06 9.03
CA ALA A 6 6.90 25.76 9.68
C ALA A 6 5.59 25.11 9.23
N LEU A 7 5.68 24.04 8.46
CA LEU A 7 4.55 23.16 8.16
C LEU A 7 4.35 22.21 9.35
N ALA A 8 3.39 22.55 10.20
CA ALA A 8 2.90 21.66 11.24
C ALA A 8 2.09 20.51 10.60
N PHE A 9 2.69 19.31 10.54
CA PHE A 9 1.95 18.09 10.26
C PHE A 9 1.12 17.73 11.48
N GLY A 10 -0.17 18.05 11.42
CA GLY A 10 -1.15 17.57 12.37
C GLY A 10 -1.37 16.08 12.18
N THR A 11 -0.89 15.28 13.11
CA THR A 11 -1.26 13.88 13.27
C THR A 11 -2.69 13.80 13.80
N ALA A 12 -3.65 13.74 12.91
CA ALA A 12 -5.01 13.34 13.26
C ALA A 12 -5.05 11.81 13.33
N ALA A 13 -4.71 11.26 14.48
CA ALA A 13 -5.06 9.89 14.84
C ALA A 13 -6.57 9.85 15.12
N THR A 14 -7.38 9.66 14.09
CA THR A 14 -8.77 9.27 14.26
C THR A 14 -8.80 7.79 14.60
N ALA A 15 -8.73 7.48 15.88
CA ALA A 15 -9.21 6.23 16.41
C ALA A 15 -10.71 6.14 16.09
N ALA A 16 -11.05 5.48 15.01
CA ALA A 16 -12.41 5.07 14.75
C ALA A 16 -12.77 3.98 15.77
N THR A 17 -13.30 4.41 16.90
CA THR A 17 -14.04 3.55 17.82
C THR A 17 -15.24 3.02 17.08
N ALA A 18 -15.14 1.80 16.56
CA ALA A 18 -16.27 1.02 16.11
C ALA A 18 -17.06 0.58 17.35
N THR A 19 -17.78 1.53 17.96
CA THR A 19 -18.75 1.26 18.98
C THR A 19 -20.08 0.95 18.32
N THR A 20 -20.48 -0.33 18.43
CA THR A 20 -21.86 -0.73 18.68
C THR A 20 -22.95 -0.32 17.67
N ALA A 21 -23.08 -1.15 16.64
CA ALA A 21 -24.40 -1.41 16.07
C ALA A 21 -24.79 -2.88 16.32
N ALA A 22 -24.91 -3.25 17.60
CA ALA A 22 -25.44 -4.54 18.02
C ALA A 22 -26.54 -4.33 19.07
N ALA A 23 -27.48 -3.44 18.77
CA ALA A 23 -28.63 -3.23 19.63
C ALA A 23 -29.87 -2.95 18.78
N ALA A 24 -30.34 -3.93 18.03
CA ALA A 24 -31.73 -3.94 17.56
C ALA A 24 -32.08 -5.33 17.00
N ALA A 25 -32.27 -6.31 17.85
CA ALA A 25 -33.10 -7.49 17.57
C ALA A 25 -33.37 -8.28 18.87
N THR A 26 -33.82 -7.63 19.91
CA THR A 26 -34.36 -8.34 21.09
C THR A 26 -35.73 -7.77 21.47
N THR A 27 -36.65 -7.85 20.53
CA THR A 27 -38.07 -7.68 20.87
C THR A 27 -38.83 -8.88 20.28
N GLY A 28 -39.09 -9.84 21.14
CA GLY A 28 -40.05 -10.88 20.82
C GLY A 28 -39.53 -12.28 20.95
N LEU A 29 -39.36 -12.77 22.15
CA LEU A 29 -39.69 -14.16 22.52
C LEU A 29 -39.58 -14.36 24.04
N PHE A 30 -40.50 -13.77 24.81
CA PHE A 30 -40.73 -14.22 26.16
C PHE A 30 -41.70 -15.42 26.09
N GLY A 31 -41.18 -16.61 25.91
CA GLY A 31 -41.85 -17.88 26.11
C GLY A 31 -41.22 -18.59 27.29
N ALA A 32 -41.98 -18.91 28.29
CA ALA A 32 -41.56 -19.59 29.51
C ALA A 32 -40.83 -20.92 29.20
N GLY A 33 -39.55 -21.02 29.59
CA GLY A 33 -38.79 -22.27 29.53
C GLY A 33 -37.38 -22.21 29.01
N GLY A 34 -36.79 -21.06 28.68
CA GLY A 34 -35.58 -21.03 27.89
C GLY A 34 -34.35 -20.29 28.48
N ALA A 35 -34.07 -20.41 29.78
CA ALA A 35 -32.87 -19.78 30.35
C ALA A 35 -31.57 -20.37 29.82
N PHE A 36 -31.58 -21.54 29.21
CA PHE A 36 -30.40 -22.21 28.64
C PHE A 36 -30.15 -21.90 27.15
N ALA A 37 -31.14 -21.44 26.41
CA ALA A 37 -31.03 -21.18 24.98
C ALA A 37 -30.38 -19.82 24.64
N LEU A 38 -30.42 -18.85 25.53
CA LEU A 38 -29.89 -17.50 25.29
C LEU A 38 -28.34 -17.45 25.28
N GLY A 39 -27.69 -18.31 26.06
CA GLY A 39 -26.22 -18.38 26.10
C GLY A 39 -25.64 -18.96 24.84
N THR A 40 -26.27 -19.96 24.22
CA THR A 40 -25.79 -20.65 23.04
C THR A 40 -26.05 -19.86 21.76
N THR A 41 -27.17 -19.18 21.64
CA THR A 41 -27.49 -18.34 20.48
C THR A 41 -26.63 -17.09 20.44
N LEU A 42 -26.34 -16.48 21.58
CA LEU A 42 -25.47 -15.30 21.65
C LEU A 42 -24.01 -15.63 21.29
N SER A 43 -23.53 -16.81 21.69
CA SER A 43 -22.15 -17.25 21.36
C SER A 43 -21.99 -17.59 19.88
N THR A 44 -23.00 -18.17 19.22
CA THR A 44 -22.96 -18.48 17.78
C THR A 44 -23.04 -17.23 16.93
N VAL A 45 -23.84 -16.25 17.29
CA VAL A 45 -23.89 -14.94 16.60
C VAL A 45 -22.57 -14.21 16.78
N GLY A 46 -21.96 -14.21 17.96
CA GLY A 46 -20.69 -13.55 18.22
C GLY A 46 -19.54 -14.13 17.38
N THR A 47 -19.51 -15.46 17.19
CA THR A 47 -18.47 -16.12 16.35
C THR A 47 -18.70 -15.89 14.86
N ALA A 48 -19.95 -15.86 14.38
CA ALA A 48 -20.26 -15.54 13.00
C ALA A 48 -19.88 -14.08 12.65
N VAL A 49 -20.19 -13.14 13.54
CA VAL A 49 -19.79 -11.72 13.38
C VAL A 49 -18.26 -11.58 13.42
N GLY A 50 -17.56 -12.30 14.29
CA GLY A 50 -16.09 -12.33 14.36
C GLY A 50 -15.45 -12.87 13.07
N ALA A 51 -16.01 -13.95 12.50
CA ALA A 51 -15.53 -14.50 11.24
C ALA A 51 -15.75 -13.54 10.06
N LEU A 52 -16.91 -12.91 9.96
CA LEU A 52 -17.20 -11.91 8.93
C LEU A 52 -16.32 -10.66 9.10
N GLY A 53 -16.05 -10.22 10.31
CA GLY A 53 -15.13 -9.13 10.63
C GLY A 53 -13.70 -9.44 10.18
N ALA A 54 -13.21 -10.65 10.41
CA ALA A 54 -11.88 -11.08 9.97
C ALA A 54 -11.74 -11.11 8.44
N LEU A 55 -12.78 -11.56 7.73
CA LEU A 55 -12.81 -11.53 6.27
C LEU A 55 -12.87 -10.09 5.73
N GLY A 56 -13.66 -9.23 6.36
CA GLY A 56 -13.75 -7.81 6.03
C GLY A 56 -12.42 -7.08 6.20
N ALA A 57 -11.74 -7.30 7.32
CA ALA A 57 -10.43 -6.74 7.60
C ALA A 57 -9.38 -7.21 6.57
N GLY A 58 -9.33 -8.50 6.24
CA GLY A 58 -8.42 -9.04 5.24
C GLY A 58 -8.65 -8.45 3.83
N LYS A 59 -9.91 -8.20 3.46
CA LYS A 59 -10.25 -7.51 2.21
C LYS A 59 -9.81 -6.05 2.23
N ALA A 60 -10.11 -5.31 3.28
CA ALA A 60 -9.74 -3.90 3.40
C ALA A 60 -8.22 -3.72 3.35
N GLU A 61 -7.46 -4.54 4.08
CA GLU A 61 -6.01 -4.51 4.06
C GLU A 61 -5.44 -4.86 2.68
N SER A 62 -6.05 -5.83 1.97
CA SER A 62 -5.63 -6.16 0.61
C SER A 62 -5.91 -5.06 -0.40
N GLN A 63 -7.01 -4.31 -0.24
CA GLN A 63 -7.31 -3.14 -1.08
C GLN A 63 -6.34 -1.99 -0.80
N ALA A 64 -6.03 -1.72 0.47
CA ALA A 64 -5.02 -0.75 0.84
C ALA A 64 -3.63 -1.12 0.27
N ALA A 65 -3.26 -2.39 0.32
CA ALA A 65 -2.02 -2.87 -0.27
C ALA A 65 -1.98 -2.70 -1.80
N GLN A 66 -3.08 -2.93 -2.50
CA GLN A 66 -3.18 -2.68 -3.94
C GLN A 66 -3.03 -1.18 -4.26
N PHE A 67 -3.73 -0.32 -3.52
CA PHE A 67 -3.59 1.11 -3.68
C PHE A 67 -2.14 1.59 -3.45
N ASN A 68 -1.47 1.06 -2.43
CA ASN A 68 -0.06 1.37 -2.17
C ASN A 68 0.86 0.85 -3.29
N ALA A 69 0.57 -0.32 -3.88
CA ALA A 69 1.31 -0.84 -5.01
C ALA A 69 1.18 0.05 -6.25
N ASP A 70 -0.03 0.50 -6.55
CA ASP A 70 -0.28 1.40 -7.68
C ASP A 70 0.36 2.78 -7.46
N SER A 71 0.31 3.30 -6.23
CA SER A 71 0.98 4.55 -5.85
C SER A 71 2.50 4.44 -6.02
N ALA A 72 3.11 3.33 -5.59
CA ALA A 72 4.54 3.08 -5.76
C ALA A 72 4.94 3.03 -7.24
N ARG A 73 4.12 2.42 -8.10
CA ARG A 73 4.36 2.40 -9.55
C ARG A 73 4.29 3.79 -10.17
N MET A 74 3.26 4.57 -9.83
CA MET A 74 3.10 5.94 -10.34
C MET A 74 4.23 6.84 -9.88
N GLU A 75 4.64 6.73 -8.63
CA GLU A 75 5.75 7.50 -8.09
C GLU A 75 7.09 7.13 -8.78
N ALA A 76 7.33 5.85 -9.01
CA ALA A 76 8.52 5.39 -9.74
C ALA A 76 8.54 5.91 -11.17
N GLN A 77 7.41 5.92 -11.87
CA GLN A 77 7.30 6.49 -13.22
C GLN A 77 7.55 8.01 -13.23
N ALA A 78 7.02 8.73 -12.24
CA ALA A 78 7.26 10.17 -12.10
C ALA A 78 8.75 10.45 -11.85
N ARG A 79 9.40 9.70 -10.97
CA ARG A 79 10.84 9.81 -10.69
C ARG A 79 11.68 9.46 -11.92
N GLU A 80 11.34 8.39 -12.65
CA GLU A 80 11.99 7.99 -13.90
C GLU A 80 11.94 9.14 -14.92
N THR A 81 10.76 9.72 -15.13
CA THR A 81 10.57 10.84 -16.06
C THR A 81 11.35 12.07 -15.63
N ALA A 82 11.37 12.38 -14.34
CA ALA A 82 12.15 13.49 -13.81
C ALA A 82 13.66 13.29 -14.02
N GLN A 83 14.17 12.08 -13.77
CA GLN A 83 15.57 11.73 -14.01
C GLN A 83 15.96 11.85 -15.49
N ARG A 84 15.13 11.32 -16.40
CA ARG A 84 15.37 11.46 -17.84
C ARG A 84 15.40 12.92 -18.28
N THR A 85 14.47 13.73 -17.77
CA THR A 85 14.42 15.16 -18.07
C THR A 85 15.65 15.89 -17.52
N ALA A 86 16.09 15.55 -16.31
CA ALA A 86 17.31 16.11 -15.72
C ALA A 86 18.57 15.73 -16.54
N ALA A 87 18.66 14.46 -16.92
CA ALA A 87 19.74 13.96 -17.76
C ALA A 87 19.81 14.67 -19.13
N GLN A 88 18.66 14.85 -19.79
CA GLN A 88 18.59 15.59 -21.05
C GLN A 88 19.05 17.04 -20.91
N ARG A 89 18.67 17.71 -19.81
CA ARG A 89 19.15 19.09 -19.54
C ARG A 89 20.66 19.10 -19.29
N GLN A 90 21.20 18.14 -18.56
CA GLN A 90 22.62 18.02 -18.30
C GLN A 90 23.40 17.75 -19.59
N LEU A 91 22.96 16.82 -20.42
CA LEU A 91 23.58 16.55 -21.73
C LEU A 91 23.51 17.77 -22.65
N GLY A 92 22.39 18.51 -22.61
CA GLY A 92 22.26 19.77 -23.34
C GLY A 92 23.25 20.85 -22.87
N SER A 93 23.46 20.97 -21.57
CA SER A 93 24.45 21.91 -21.01
C SER A 93 25.89 21.54 -21.38
N ILE A 94 26.23 20.25 -21.38
CA ILE A 94 27.56 19.74 -21.81
C ILE A 94 27.76 20.07 -23.29
N ARG A 95 26.78 19.81 -24.16
CA ARG A 95 26.87 20.15 -25.59
C ARG A 95 27.11 21.64 -25.81
N ALA A 96 26.32 22.49 -25.09
CA ALA A 96 26.48 23.92 -25.17
C ALA A 96 27.87 24.38 -24.68
N GLY A 97 28.39 23.78 -23.62
CA GLY A 97 29.74 24.03 -23.12
C GLY A 97 30.84 23.68 -24.13
N VAL A 98 30.76 22.52 -24.76
CA VAL A 98 31.69 22.07 -25.80
C VAL A 98 31.63 23.00 -27.03
N SER A 99 30.41 23.34 -27.48
CA SER A 99 30.25 24.26 -28.63
C SER A 99 30.82 25.66 -28.33
N LYS A 100 30.70 26.16 -27.11
CA LYS A 100 31.22 27.46 -26.67
C LYS A 100 32.76 27.44 -26.61
N SER A 101 33.38 26.30 -26.32
CA SER A 101 34.85 26.19 -26.31
C SER A 101 35.48 26.11 -27.71
N GLY A 102 34.67 26.05 -28.78
CA GLY A 102 35.16 25.89 -30.16
C GLY A 102 35.65 24.49 -30.48
N ALA A 103 35.49 23.52 -29.57
CA ALA A 103 35.86 22.15 -29.83
C ALA A 103 34.82 21.46 -30.72
N THR A 104 35.29 20.58 -31.59
CA THR A 104 34.38 19.71 -32.38
C THR A 104 33.79 18.63 -31.50
N MET A 105 32.55 18.22 -31.82
CA MET A 105 31.84 17.14 -31.11
C MET A 105 32.31 15.74 -31.53
N GLU A 106 33.45 15.64 -32.20
CA GLU A 106 34.01 14.38 -32.67
C GLU A 106 35.02 13.82 -31.68
N GLY A 107 35.16 12.49 -31.66
CA GLY A 107 36.13 11.80 -30.79
C GLY A 107 35.71 11.75 -29.30
N THR A 108 36.60 12.14 -28.42
CA THR A 108 36.47 12.01 -26.96
C THR A 108 35.19 12.70 -26.40
N PRO A 109 34.80 13.93 -26.81
CA PRO A 109 33.60 14.56 -26.30
C PRO A 109 32.32 13.79 -26.63
N LEU A 110 32.26 13.20 -27.82
CA LEU A 110 31.11 12.36 -28.23
C LEU A 110 31.06 11.07 -27.40
N ALA A 111 32.21 10.42 -27.15
CA ALA A 111 32.30 9.22 -26.34
C ALA A 111 31.78 9.48 -24.89
N VAL A 112 32.24 10.56 -24.27
CA VAL A 112 31.79 10.95 -22.91
C VAL A 112 30.30 11.25 -22.90
N LEU A 113 29.74 11.92 -23.90
CA LEU A 113 28.30 12.18 -23.98
C LEU A 113 27.50 10.89 -24.14
N SER A 114 27.95 9.96 -24.97
CA SER A 114 27.26 8.67 -25.16
C SER A 114 27.29 7.82 -23.91
N GLU A 115 28.41 7.79 -23.21
CA GLU A 115 28.55 7.07 -21.92
C GLU A 115 27.68 7.72 -20.85
N SER A 116 27.67 9.05 -20.74
CA SER A 116 26.83 9.77 -19.80
C SER A 116 25.34 9.54 -20.08
N ALA A 117 24.95 9.47 -21.36
CA ALA A 117 23.56 9.17 -21.75
C ALA A 117 23.18 7.72 -21.38
N ALA A 118 24.07 6.76 -21.62
CA ALA A 118 23.85 5.37 -21.26
C ALA A 118 23.71 5.19 -19.74
N ASN A 119 24.58 5.83 -18.95
CA ASN A 119 24.51 5.77 -17.50
C ASN A 119 23.21 6.40 -16.96
N ALA A 120 22.78 7.53 -17.52
CA ALA A 120 21.54 8.18 -17.15
C ALA A 120 20.30 7.28 -17.46
N GLU A 121 20.31 6.54 -18.55
CA GLU A 121 19.24 5.60 -18.87
C GLU A 121 19.24 4.40 -17.92
N ILE A 122 20.41 3.87 -17.56
CA ILE A 122 20.53 2.81 -16.56
C ILE A 122 19.98 3.27 -15.22
N ASP A 123 20.27 4.49 -14.78
CA ASP A 123 19.75 5.05 -13.52
C ASP A 123 18.23 5.22 -13.56
N ALA A 124 17.68 5.68 -14.69
CA ALA A 124 16.24 5.79 -14.88
C ALA A 124 15.55 4.42 -14.83
N LEU A 125 16.13 3.41 -15.48
CA LEU A 125 15.63 2.03 -15.44
C LEU A 125 15.72 1.42 -14.04
N ASN A 126 16.79 1.68 -13.29
CA ASN A 126 16.96 1.24 -11.92
C ASN A 126 15.89 1.85 -11.00
N THR A 127 15.55 3.12 -11.19
CA THR A 127 14.48 3.80 -10.47
C THR A 127 13.13 3.14 -10.76
N ARG A 128 12.83 2.87 -12.01
CA ARG A 128 11.60 2.16 -12.39
C ARG A 128 11.55 0.75 -11.80
N TYR A 129 12.64 0.00 -11.89
CA TYR A 129 12.73 -1.36 -11.37
C TYR A 129 12.56 -1.41 -9.84
N SER A 130 13.15 -0.46 -9.11
CA SER A 130 12.96 -0.37 -7.66
C SER A 130 11.49 -0.16 -7.28
N GLY A 131 10.77 0.71 -7.99
CA GLY A 131 9.33 0.91 -7.77
C GLY A 131 8.49 -0.32 -8.11
N GLN A 132 8.84 -1.06 -9.16
CA GLN A 132 8.16 -2.32 -9.48
C GLN A 132 8.36 -3.37 -8.39
N ARG A 133 9.57 -3.48 -7.82
CA ARG A 133 9.84 -4.38 -6.69
C ARG A 133 9.07 -3.98 -5.44
N GLU A 134 9.01 -2.69 -5.15
CA GLU A 134 8.21 -2.17 -4.03
C GLU A 134 6.72 -2.47 -4.21
N ALA A 135 6.18 -2.24 -5.40
CA ALA A 135 4.79 -2.58 -5.72
C ALA A 135 4.52 -4.09 -5.55
N ALA A 136 5.45 -4.95 -6.00
CA ALA A 136 5.33 -6.40 -5.81
C ALA A 136 5.31 -6.82 -4.34
N LEU A 137 6.07 -6.13 -3.47
CA LEU A 137 6.03 -6.35 -2.03
C LEU A 137 4.67 -5.97 -1.42
N TYR A 138 4.08 -4.85 -1.84
CA TYR A 138 2.73 -4.48 -1.40
C TYR A 138 1.68 -5.50 -1.87
N GLU A 139 1.75 -5.96 -3.11
CA GLU A 139 0.86 -7.02 -3.61
C GLU A 139 0.99 -8.32 -2.82
N ALA A 140 2.22 -8.73 -2.51
CA ALA A 140 2.46 -9.92 -1.69
C ALA A 140 1.85 -9.76 -0.29
N ARG A 141 2.00 -8.58 0.33
CA ARG A 141 1.35 -8.26 1.62
C ARG A 141 -0.17 -8.34 1.52
N GLY A 142 -0.75 -7.80 0.45
CA GLY A 142 -2.19 -7.86 0.21
C GLY A 142 -2.72 -9.30 0.06
N LYS A 143 -1.98 -10.17 -0.63
CA LYS A 143 -2.30 -11.60 -0.74
C LYS A 143 -2.22 -12.29 0.62
N ASN A 144 -1.16 -12.02 1.39
CA ASN A 144 -0.98 -12.58 2.72
C ASN A 144 -2.07 -12.12 3.70
N ALA A 145 -2.50 -10.85 3.63
CA ALA A 145 -3.59 -10.32 4.43
C ALA A 145 -4.92 -11.04 4.15
N ARG A 146 -5.22 -11.31 2.89
CA ARG A 146 -6.40 -12.13 2.53
C ARG A 146 -6.31 -13.54 3.10
N THR A 147 -5.18 -14.22 2.91
CA THR A 147 -4.97 -15.57 3.42
C THR A 147 -5.08 -15.61 4.94
N ALA A 148 -4.48 -14.63 5.64
CA ALA A 148 -4.61 -14.50 7.09
C ALA A 148 -6.06 -14.26 7.53
N GLY A 149 -6.83 -13.47 6.77
CA GLY A 149 -8.24 -13.25 7.00
C GLY A 149 -9.06 -14.56 6.92
N TYR A 150 -8.82 -15.37 5.89
CA TYR A 150 -9.46 -16.68 5.74
C TYR A 150 -9.05 -17.68 6.85
N MET A 151 -7.77 -17.70 7.22
CA MET A 151 -7.29 -18.54 8.30
C MET A 151 -7.93 -18.17 9.64
N ARG A 152 -7.99 -16.87 9.97
CA ARG A 152 -8.63 -16.38 11.20
C ARG A 152 -10.13 -16.69 11.23
N ALA A 153 -10.82 -16.52 10.11
CA ALA A 153 -12.22 -16.87 9.99
C ALA A 153 -12.43 -18.38 10.19
N GLY A 154 -11.59 -19.23 9.59
CA GLY A 154 -11.64 -20.68 9.75
C GLY A 154 -11.39 -21.13 11.20
N THR A 155 -10.37 -20.58 11.86
CA THR A 155 -10.06 -20.90 13.27
C THR A 155 -11.16 -20.46 14.21
N SER A 156 -11.81 -19.31 13.97
CA SER A 156 -12.94 -18.85 14.79
C SER A 156 -14.16 -19.78 14.67
N LEU A 157 -14.41 -20.31 13.48
CA LEU A 157 -15.49 -21.28 13.26
C LEU A 157 -15.18 -22.65 13.92
N LEU A 158 -13.94 -23.13 13.78
CA LEU A 158 -13.53 -24.39 14.39
C LEU A 158 -13.54 -24.30 15.92
N SER A 159 -13.09 -23.20 16.50
CA SER A 159 -13.12 -23.00 17.96
C SER A 159 -14.55 -22.91 18.51
N SER A 160 -15.50 -22.46 17.71
CA SER A 160 -16.91 -22.49 18.11
C SER A 160 -17.50 -23.88 18.04
N ALA A 161 -17.17 -24.67 17.01
CA ALA A 161 -17.63 -26.04 16.86
C ALA A 161 -17.13 -26.95 18.00
N GLY A 162 -15.85 -26.80 18.41
CA GLY A 162 -15.25 -27.60 19.50
C GLY A 162 -15.86 -27.37 20.88
N LYS A 163 -16.74 -26.40 21.07
CA LYS A 163 -17.52 -26.22 22.33
C LYS A 163 -18.78 -27.05 22.38
N TYR A 164 -19.15 -27.70 21.29
CA TYR A 164 -20.36 -28.51 21.18
C TYR A 164 -20.10 -30.02 21.20
N PHE A 165 -18.83 -30.41 21.22
CA PHE A 165 -18.36 -31.79 21.44
C PHE A 165 -17.63 -31.92 22.78
#